data_5c155d6f8e7a52578ee441f09cdd49d7
#
_entry.id   5c155d6f8e7a52578ee441f09cdd49d7
#
_cell.length_a   1.000
_cell.length_b   1.000
_cell.length_c   1.000
_cell.angle_alpha   90.00
_cell.angle_beta   90.00
_cell.angle_gamma   90.00
#
_symmetry.space_group_name_H-M   'P 1'
#
loop_
_entity.id
_entity.type
_entity.pdbx_description
1 polymer ?
#
loop_
_entity_poly.entity_id
_entity_poly.type
_entity_poly.pdbx_seq_one_letter_code
_entity_poly.pdbx_strand_id
1 'polypeptide(L)'
;MKIHLIGICGTGMGSLAGLLKAAKHDVRGSDTDVYPPMSTQLSEQGIEVMNGHRPENLDWQPDVVVVGNVCSKDHVEVVAAQARNLRLTSFPALLEELFLRDGHALVVSGTHGKTTTSSLAAFVLAAGGRDPSFLIGGVPQNFGRGWRLGREHGVFVVEGDEYDTAFFDKGSKFFHYQPKTVILTSVELDHVDIFDSLEAVKAAFAKFVALIPHDGLLIVAADSPGALDVAKSAVCRVETYSVGADIHADWVARPIAQRAGGRTVFEVEKRGEHVGTFDTGLPGAYNLANCLSVIAAASGLGLSADEISRGIRRFAGVKRRQETRGVAQGVTVVDDFAHHPTAVRETLKALRGRYGGGRIIAVFEPRSATSRRAIFQADYAEAFSTADEILIAPVFHPEKAPAGDRFDPELLASDLRGRGVMARCFTEVDKIVAHLADSAAAGDTVVVMSSGSFGGLHDKLLSRLGDAVVPAGPGDLGGLRDLLDEAKLDYPDLDEHLNEILVLRDPARKVVGCVAMELHGDAGLLCALATLPARRGEGLGWMLAEAALGRARRRGARRVYLVTATASDFFAEKFGFKMVERAMVDAEILESSQFRGVSSGTTMVLDLDS
;
A
#
# COMPACT_ATOMS: atom_id res chain seq x y z
N MET A 1 30.59 6.37 -1.05
CA MET A 1 30.96 5.71 0.22
C MET A 1 30.65 4.23 0.14
N LYS A 2 31.37 3.43 0.90
CA LYS A 2 31.07 2.01 1.16
C LYS A 2 30.18 1.90 2.40
N ILE A 3 29.00 1.34 2.29
CA ILE A 3 27.99 1.34 3.35
C ILE A 3 27.53 -0.09 3.62
N HIS A 4 27.73 -0.56 4.85
CA HIS A 4 27.26 -1.88 5.29
C HIS A 4 26.01 -1.75 6.16
N LEU A 5 24.94 -2.51 5.83
CA LEU A 5 23.69 -2.50 6.58
C LEU A 5 23.49 -3.82 7.32
N ILE A 6 23.39 -3.77 8.65
CA ILE A 6 23.08 -4.95 9.49
C ILE A 6 21.55 -5.10 9.55
N GLY A 7 21.02 -6.27 9.16
CA GLY A 7 19.57 -6.51 9.04
C GLY A 7 18.98 -5.94 7.73
N ILE A 8 19.72 -6.07 6.63
CA ILE A 8 19.38 -5.46 5.33
C ILE A 8 18.07 -5.96 4.72
N CYS A 9 17.62 -7.17 5.06
CA CYS A 9 16.37 -7.75 4.55
C CYS A 9 15.11 -7.21 5.25
N GLY A 10 15.25 -6.41 6.31
CA GLY A 10 14.13 -5.66 6.88
C GLY A 10 13.57 -4.63 5.89
N THR A 11 12.23 -4.42 5.87
CA THR A 11 11.57 -3.56 4.88
C THR A 11 12.16 -2.15 4.79
N GLY A 12 12.39 -1.50 5.94
CA GLY A 12 13.00 -0.15 5.98
C GLY A 12 14.46 -0.15 5.53
N MET A 13 15.25 -1.10 6.03
CA MET A 13 16.67 -1.23 5.71
C MET A 13 16.90 -1.57 4.23
N GLY A 14 16.09 -2.48 3.66
CA GLY A 14 16.15 -2.82 2.24
C GLY A 14 15.75 -1.64 1.35
N SER A 15 14.76 -0.85 1.76
CA SER A 15 14.38 0.38 1.06
C SER A 15 15.49 1.43 1.11
N LEU A 16 16.15 1.60 2.26
CA LEU A 16 17.32 2.48 2.39
C LEU A 16 18.48 1.98 1.50
N ALA A 17 18.73 0.67 1.49
CA ALA A 17 19.78 0.08 0.66
C ALA A 17 19.58 0.40 -0.83
N GLY A 18 18.34 0.27 -1.32
CA GLY A 18 17.97 0.64 -2.69
C GLY A 18 18.17 2.13 -2.98
N LEU A 19 17.76 3.01 -2.07
CA LEU A 19 17.96 4.45 -2.19
C LEU A 19 19.44 4.84 -2.24
N LEU A 20 20.26 4.26 -1.34
CA LEU A 20 21.71 4.45 -1.30
C LEU A 20 22.39 3.96 -2.59
N LYS A 21 21.95 2.81 -3.11
CA LYS A 21 22.45 2.27 -4.38
C LYS A 21 22.13 3.19 -5.55
N ALA A 22 20.90 3.73 -5.61
CA ALA A 22 20.48 4.71 -6.61
C ALA A 22 21.33 6.01 -6.51
N ALA A 23 21.73 6.40 -5.30
CA ALA A 23 22.65 7.51 -5.05
C ALA A 23 24.14 7.16 -5.32
N LYS A 24 24.39 6.01 -5.97
CA LYS A 24 25.73 5.55 -6.40
C LYS A 24 26.71 5.24 -5.25
N HIS A 25 26.21 4.86 -4.08
CA HIS A 25 27.04 4.28 -3.02
C HIS A 25 27.33 2.79 -3.29
N ASP A 26 28.46 2.28 -2.79
CA ASP A 26 28.73 0.84 -2.72
C ASP A 26 28.03 0.29 -1.48
N VAL A 27 26.98 -0.49 -1.69
CA VAL A 27 26.08 -0.95 -0.63
C VAL A 27 26.12 -2.46 -0.54
N ARG A 28 26.37 -2.98 0.66
CA ARG A 28 26.26 -4.39 1.02
C ARG A 28 25.60 -4.51 2.39
N GLY A 29 25.21 -5.69 2.76
CA GLY A 29 24.67 -5.92 4.11
C GLY A 29 24.56 -7.38 4.48
N SER A 30 24.16 -7.62 5.70
CA SER A 30 23.98 -8.94 6.28
C SER A 30 22.59 -9.12 6.86
N ASP A 31 22.10 -10.37 6.82
CA ASP A 31 20.87 -10.76 7.49
C ASP A 31 20.88 -12.26 7.77
N THR A 32 20.06 -12.72 8.74
CA THR A 32 19.85 -14.15 9.01
C THR A 32 18.66 -14.70 8.22
N ASP A 33 17.69 -13.85 7.89
CA ASP A 33 16.44 -14.21 7.22
C ASP A 33 16.44 -13.74 5.77
N VAL A 34 17.31 -14.35 4.94
CA VAL A 34 17.49 -14.00 3.53
C VAL A 34 16.50 -14.78 2.65
N TYR A 35 15.28 -14.26 2.49
CA TYR A 35 14.24 -14.89 1.67
C TYR A 35 13.42 -13.84 0.87
N PRO A 36 12.74 -14.26 -0.21
CA PRO A 36 11.86 -13.36 -0.96
C PRO A 36 10.71 -12.77 -0.09
N PRO A 37 10.23 -11.56 -0.40
CA PRO A 37 10.52 -10.77 -1.60
C PRO A 37 11.76 -9.86 -1.49
N MET A 38 12.25 -9.55 -0.27
CA MET A 38 13.31 -8.57 -0.08
C MET A 38 14.66 -9.02 -0.67
N SER A 39 15.02 -10.30 -0.46
CA SER A 39 16.27 -10.84 -1.04
C SER A 39 16.30 -10.76 -2.56
N THR A 40 15.17 -11.02 -3.22
CA THR A 40 15.03 -10.88 -4.68
C THR A 40 15.21 -9.42 -5.11
N GLN A 41 14.52 -8.48 -4.45
CA GLN A 41 14.63 -7.06 -4.77
C GLN A 41 16.04 -6.50 -4.60
N LEU A 42 16.76 -6.91 -3.55
CA LEU A 42 18.14 -6.51 -3.32
C LEU A 42 19.07 -7.08 -4.40
N SER A 43 18.89 -8.35 -4.77
CA SER A 43 19.66 -9.02 -5.83
C SER A 43 19.44 -8.37 -7.20
N GLU A 44 18.22 -8.04 -7.57
CA GLU A 44 17.87 -7.32 -8.81
C GLU A 44 18.55 -5.95 -8.91
N GLN A 45 18.82 -5.31 -7.77
CA GLN A 45 19.54 -4.04 -7.69
C GLN A 45 21.06 -4.22 -7.64
N GLY A 46 21.56 -5.44 -7.69
CA GLY A 46 23.00 -5.74 -7.58
C GLY A 46 23.58 -5.40 -6.21
N ILE A 47 22.78 -5.57 -5.14
CA ILE A 47 23.20 -5.38 -3.75
C ILE A 47 23.55 -6.75 -3.17
N GLU A 48 24.80 -6.90 -2.71
CA GLU A 48 25.28 -8.12 -2.09
C GLU A 48 24.71 -8.28 -0.68
N VAL A 49 24.03 -9.42 -0.43
CA VAL A 49 23.49 -9.79 0.88
C VAL A 49 24.27 -11.00 1.43
N MET A 50 24.92 -10.80 2.55
CA MET A 50 25.67 -11.84 3.26
C MET A 50 24.72 -12.59 4.21
N ASN A 51 24.61 -13.91 4.04
CA ASN A 51 23.75 -14.74 4.89
C ASN A 51 24.45 -15.07 6.21
N GLY A 52 23.80 -14.69 7.32
CA GLY A 52 24.34 -14.82 8.67
C GLY A 52 25.20 -13.63 9.09
N HIS A 53 25.18 -13.35 10.38
CA HIS A 53 25.97 -12.26 10.97
C HIS A 53 27.34 -12.77 11.45
N ARG A 54 28.41 -12.17 10.95
CA ARG A 54 29.81 -12.56 11.25
C ARG A 54 30.74 -11.36 11.19
N PRO A 55 31.84 -11.31 11.98
CA PRO A 55 32.83 -10.23 11.92
C PRO A 55 33.45 -10.06 10.52
N GLU A 56 33.60 -11.15 9.76
CA GLU A 56 34.20 -11.20 8.43
C GLU A 56 33.34 -10.46 7.38
N ASN A 57 32.04 -10.27 7.64
CA ASN A 57 31.16 -9.48 6.78
C ASN A 57 31.63 -8.02 6.65
N LEU A 58 32.52 -7.55 7.52
CA LEU A 58 33.10 -6.21 7.50
C LEU A 58 34.52 -6.15 6.87
N ASP A 59 35.05 -7.26 6.34
CA ASP A 59 36.41 -7.33 5.80
C ASP A 59 36.61 -6.49 4.51
N TRP A 60 35.51 -6.13 3.84
CA TRP A 60 35.51 -5.22 2.67
C TRP A 60 35.72 -3.74 3.04
N GLN A 61 35.90 -3.45 4.35
CA GLN A 61 36.24 -2.14 4.92
C GLN A 61 35.20 -1.07 4.55
N PRO A 62 33.94 -1.16 5.08
CA PRO A 62 32.96 -0.12 4.87
C PRO A 62 33.37 1.18 5.57
N ASP A 63 33.02 2.32 4.96
CA ASP A 63 33.20 3.64 5.57
C ASP A 63 32.20 3.86 6.71
N VAL A 64 31.00 3.26 6.59
CA VAL A 64 29.88 3.41 7.53
C VAL A 64 29.17 2.08 7.70
N VAL A 65 28.81 1.75 8.94
CA VAL A 65 27.96 0.60 9.29
C VAL A 65 26.65 1.11 9.86
N VAL A 66 25.54 0.77 9.19
CA VAL A 66 24.17 1.13 9.59
C VAL A 66 23.59 0.01 10.46
N VAL A 67 23.18 0.37 11.66
CA VAL A 67 22.67 -0.57 12.65
C VAL A 67 21.13 -0.55 12.66
N GLY A 68 20.51 -1.70 12.42
CA GLY A 68 19.06 -1.85 12.53
C GLY A 68 18.56 -1.76 13.98
N ASN A 69 17.31 -1.35 14.17
CA ASN A 69 16.72 -1.18 15.51
C ASN A 69 16.59 -2.48 16.34
N VAL A 70 16.58 -3.62 15.69
CA VAL A 70 16.53 -4.94 16.35
C VAL A 70 17.90 -5.42 16.85
N CYS A 71 18.99 -4.76 16.46
CA CYS A 71 20.33 -5.11 16.87
C CYS A 71 20.63 -4.62 18.30
N SER A 72 21.19 -5.50 19.14
CA SER A 72 21.69 -5.13 20.45
C SER A 72 23.14 -4.62 20.40
N LYS A 73 23.61 -4.03 21.50
CA LYS A 73 25.02 -3.63 21.66
C LYS A 73 26.00 -4.82 21.56
N ASP A 74 25.52 -6.02 21.88
CA ASP A 74 26.33 -7.26 21.89
C ASP A 74 26.22 -8.02 20.56
N HIS A 75 25.61 -7.42 19.53
CA HIS A 75 25.51 -8.01 18.20
C HIS A 75 26.91 -8.17 17.59
N VAL A 76 27.22 -9.35 17.04
CA VAL A 76 28.58 -9.75 16.62
C VAL A 76 29.22 -8.75 15.64
N GLU A 77 28.48 -8.23 14.66
CA GLU A 77 28.99 -7.24 13.70
C GLU A 77 29.12 -5.84 14.32
N VAL A 78 28.26 -5.47 15.28
CA VAL A 78 28.39 -4.21 16.03
C VAL A 78 29.69 -4.20 16.84
N VAL A 79 29.97 -5.29 17.58
CA VAL A 79 31.20 -5.48 18.36
C VAL A 79 32.42 -5.44 17.43
N ALA A 80 32.36 -6.12 16.29
CA ALA A 80 33.46 -6.13 15.31
C ALA A 80 33.69 -4.74 14.69
N ALA A 81 32.65 -4.00 14.37
CA ALA A 81 32.74 -2.64 13.85
C ALA A 81 33.40 -1.67 14.86
N GLN A 82 32.99 -1.76 16.13
CA GLN A 82 33.61 -0.99 17.22
C GLN A 82 35.10 -1.31 17.40
N ALA A 83 35.45 -2.62 17.42
CA ALA A 83 36.84 -3.06 17.53
C ALA A 83 37.73 -2.58 16.37
N ARG A 84 37.14 -2.37 15.20
CA ARG A 84 37.81 -1.87 13.99
C ARG A 84 37.76 -0.34 13.85
N ASN A 85 37.17 0.37 14.82
CA ASN A 85 36.92 1.82 14.78
C ASN A 85 36.14 2.28 13.55
N LEU A 86 35.21 1.45 13.03
CA LEU A 86 34.32 1.82 11.96
C LEU A 86 33.21 2.77 12.46
N ARG A 87 32.78 3.68 11.61
CA ARG A 87 31.70 4.61 11.95
C ARG A 87 30.38 3.85 12.03
N LEU A 88 29.74 3.83 13.20
CA LEU A 88 28.38 3.34 13.40
C LEU A 88 27.38 4.48 13.24
N THR A 89 26.25 4.21 12.60
CA THR A 89 25.13 5.12 12.47
C THR A 89 23.81 4.35 12.50
N SER A 90 22.72 5.06 12.65
CA SER A 90 21.36 4.49 12.56
C SER A 90 20.76 4.76 11.17
N PHE A 91 19.71 4.01 10.84
CA PHE A 91 18.91 4.22 9.62
C PHE A 91 18.45 5.68 9.47
N PRO A 92 17.73 6.31 10.44
CA PRO A 92 17.22 7.66 10.25
C PRO A 92 18.32 8.71 10.26
N ALA A 93 19.40 8.52 11.02
CA ALA A 93 20.52 9.46 11.04
C ALA A 93 21.26 9.49 9.69
N LEU A 94 21.47 8.34 9.04
CA LEU A 94 22.08 8.31 7.71
C LEU A 94 21.13 8.89 6.64
N LEU A 95 19.83 8.63 6.76
CA LEU A 95 18.82 9.21 5.86
C LEU A 95 18.83 10.75 5.97
N GLU A 96 18.86 11.27 7.18
CA GLU A 96 18.99 12.71 7.44
C GLU A 96 20.21 13.29 6.74
N GLU A 97 21.39 12.72 7.06
CA GLU A 97 22.68 13.23 6.59
C GLU A 97 22.78 13.29 5.07
N LEU A 98 22.26 12.26 4.38
CA LEU A 98 22.47 12.12 2.95
C LEU A 98 21.35 12.68 2.07
N PHE A 99 20.13 12.79 2.62
CA PHE A 99 18.97 13.07 1.77
C PHE A 99 18.01 14.14 2.29
N LEU A 100 17.95 14.40 3.61
CA LEU A 100 16.92 15.28 4.16
C LEU A 100 17.44 16.68 4.51
N ARG A 101 18.72 16.80 4.87
CA ARG A 101 19.31 18.02 5.44
C ARG A 101 19.17 19.24 4.55
N ASP A 102 19.37 19.10 3.26
CA ASP A 102 19.44 20.20 2.29
C ASP A 102 18.18 20.29 1.40
N GLY A 103 17.17 19.48 1.69
CA GLY A 103 15.92 19.39 0.92
C GLY A 103 14.70 19.87 1.69
N HIS A 104 13.53 19.65 1.08
CA HIS A 104 12.23 19.87 1.71
C HIS A 104 11.64 18.55 2.20
N ALA A 105 11.83 18.21 3.48
CA ALA A 105 11.23 17.01 4.05
C ALA A 105 9.72 17.21 4.30
N LEU A 106 8.90 16.43 3.57
CA LEU A 106 7.48 16.22 3.83
C LEU A 106 7.33 14.93 4.63
N VAL A 107 7.06 15.07 5.93
CA VAL A 107 6.93 13.94 6.84
C VAL A 107 5.46 13.65 7.10
N VAL A 108 5.03 12.41 6.84
CA VAL A 108 3.68 11.95 7.19
C VAL A 108 3.76 11.10 8.44
N SER A 109 3.16 11.57 9.52
CA SER A 109 3.21 10.91 10.82
C SER A 109 1.82 10.78 11.45
N GLY A 110 1.72 9.99 12.51
CA GLY A 110 0.48 9.69 13.22
C GLY A 110 0.27 8.19 13.41
N THR A 111 -0.71 7.79 14.19
CA THR A 111 -0.96 6.37 14.50
C THR A 111 -1.43 5.60 13.27
N HIS A 112 -2.39 6.15 12.52
CA HIS A 112 -3.01 5.48 11.36
C HIS A 112 -2.82 6.29 10.07
N GLY A 113 -2.90 5.61 8.90
CA GLY A 113 -2.90 6.26 7.59
C GLY A 113 -1.54 6.67 7.03
N LYS A 114 -0.45 6.62 7.81
CA LYS A 114 0.92 7.05 7.41
C LYS A 114 1.31 6.57 6.01
N THR A 115 1.32 5.27 5.79
CA THR A 115 1.80 4.63 4.55
C THR A 115 0.97 5.03 3.33
N THR A 116 -0.36 5.06 3.47
CA THR A 116 -1.26 5.43 2.37
C THR A 116 -1.09 6.91 2.02
N THR A 117 -1.02 7.78 3.02
CA THR A 117 -0.87 9.23 2.85
C THR A 117 0.50 9.58 2.26
N SER A 118 1.59 8.98 2.75
CA SER A 118 2.94 9.16 2.19
C SER A 118 3.01 8.71 0.73
N SER A 119 2.41 7.56 0.43
CA SER A 119 2.37 7.00 -0.93
C SER A 119 1.58 7.90 -1.88
N LEU A 120 0.43 8.40 -1.42
CA LEU A 120 -0.40 9.33 -2.19
C LEU A 120 0.31 10.66 -2.40
N ALA A 121 0.95 11.23 -1.37
CA ALA A 121 1.72 12.47 -1.46
C ALA A 121 2.87 12.34 -2.48
N ALA A 122 3.65 11.26 -2.39
CA ALA A 122 4.73 10.99 -3.35
C ALA A 122 4.21 10.89 -4.78
N PHE A 123 3.08 10.20 -4.98
CA PHE A 123 2.51 10.05 -6.33
C PHE A 123 1.88 11.34 -6.87
N VAL A 124 1.16 12.10 -6.05
CA VAL A 124 0.58 13.40 -6.44
C VAL A 124 1.67 14.38 -6.84
N LEU A 125 2.76 14.46 -6.07
CA LEU A 125 3.92 15.30 -6.39
C LEU A 125 4.60 14.86 -7.70
N ALA A 126 4.78 13.56 -7.92
CA ALA A 126 5.35 13.02 -9.15
C ALA A 126 4.46 13.31 -10.37
N ALA A 127 3.15 13.09 -10.25
CA ALA A 127 2.17 13.36 -11.31
C ALA A 127 2.06 14.87 -11.63
N GLY A 128 2.34 15.74 -10.65
CA GLY A 128 2.45 17.19 -10.81
C GLY A 128 3.85 17.67 -11.25
N GLY A 129 4.75 16.78 -11.68
CA GLY A 129 6.06 17.12 -12.25
C GLY A 129 7.12 17.57 -11.23
N ARG A 130 6.91 17.32 -9.92
CA ARG A 130 7.86 17.76 -8.88
C ARG A 130 9.02 16.80 -8.66
N ASP A 131 8.97 15.60 -9.24
CA ASP A 131 10.01 14.56 -9.15
C ASP A 131 10.53 14.33 -7.71
N PRO A 132 9.66 13.90 -6.77
CA PRO A 132 10.04 13.73 -5.38
C PRO A 132 10.93 12.51 -5.16
N SER A 133 11.85 12.62 -4.19
CA SER A 133 12.42 11.45 -3.52
C SER A 133 11.41 10.94 -2.48
N PHE A 134 11.46 9.65 -2.18
CA PHE A 134 10.65 9.10 -1.09
C PHE A 134 11.24 7.84 -0.47
N LEU A 135 10.90 7.62 0.82
CA LEU A 135 11.13 6.37 1.54
C LEU A 135 9.90 6.09 2.42
N ILE A 136 9.20 5.01 2.09
CA ILE A 136 7.88 4.66 2.64
C ILE A 136 7.90 3.21 3.08
N GLY A 137 7.28 2.90 4.23
CA GLY A 137 7.23 1.55 4.82
C GLY A 137 6.35 0.54 4.06
N GLY A 138 5.68 0.96 2.99
CA GLY A 138 4.89 0.11 2.10
C GLY A 138 5.31 0.24 0.64
N VAL A 139 4.63 -0.48 -0.25
CA VAL A 139 4.89 -0.46 -1.69
C VAL A 139 3.72 0.21 -2.41
N PRO A 140 3.84 1.50 -2.80
CA PRO A 140 2.84 2.16 -3.64
C PRO A 140 2.75 1.44 -4.99
N GLN A 141 1.54 1.06 -5.41
CA GLN A 141 1.36 0.26 -6.63
C GLN A 141 1.82 0.99 -7.91
N ASN A 142 1.72 2.31 -7.93
CA ASN A 142 2.18 3.13 -9.06
C ASN A 142 3.70 3.11 -9.26
N PHE A 143 4.47 2.83 -8.20
CA PHE A 143 5.95 2.82 -8.26
C PHE A 143 6.55 1.42 -8.16
N GLY A 144 5.79 0.43 -7.67
CA GLY A 144 6.25 -0.95 -7.49
C GLY A 144 7.28 -1.16 -6.39
N ARG A 145 7.74 -0.10 -5.71
CA ARG A 145 8.77 -0.12 -4.65
C ARG A 145 8.54 0.97 -3.62
N GLY A 146 9.05 0.77 -2.39
CA GLY A 146 8.86 1.70 -1.26
C GLY A 146 9.85 2.87 -1.22
N TRP A 147 10.67 3.06 -2.24
CA TRP A 147 11.68 4.12 -2.28
C TRP A 147 11.89 4.65 -3.70
N ARG A 148 12.36 5.89 -3.80
CA ARG A 148 12.79 6.52 -5.05
C ARG A 148 13.75 7.66 -4.76
N LEU A 149 14.77 7.79 -5.59
CA LEU A 149 15.61 8.98 -5.66
C LEU A 149 15.05 9.87 -6.78
N GLY A 150 14.59 11.06 -6.44
CA GLY A 150 14.11 12.10 -7.35
C GLY A 150 15.12 13.22 -7.54
N ARG A 151 14.59 14.45 -7.68
CA ARG A 151 15.43 15.65 -7.87
C ARG A 151 16.28 15.93 -6.63
N GLU A 152 17.54 16.21 -6.81
CA GLU A 152 18.47 16.67 -5.78
C GLU A 152 17.94 17.96 -5.11
N HIS A 153 18.02 18.05 -3.79
CA HIS A 153 17.46 19.13 -2.97
C HIS A 153 15.96 19.43 -3.21
N GLY A 154 15.24 18.49 -3.81
CA GLY A 154 13.80 18.56 -4.02
C GLY A 154 12.98 18.18 -2.78
N VAL A 155 11.71 17.85 -3.00
CA VAL A 155 10.85 17.33 -1.95
C VAL A 155 11.21 15.87 -1.67
N PHE A 156 11.43 15.55 -0.38
CA PHE A 156 11.58 14.18 0.08
C PHE A 156 10.37 13.79 0.93
N VAL A 157 9.59 12.82 0.47
CA VAL A 157 8.45 12.29 1.23
C VAL A 157 8.92 11.12 2.09
N VAL A 158 8.75 11.24 3.40
CA VAL A 158 9.15 10.18 4.34
C VAL A 158 8.02 9.84 5.30
N GLU A 159 7.87 8.55 5.59
CA GLU A 159 6.94 8.05 6.59
C GLU A 159 7.54 8.25 7.99
N GLY A 160 6.89 9.10 8.80
CA GLY A 160 7.32 9.44 10.16
C GLY A 160 6.90 8.37 11.16
N ASP A 161 7.83 7.47 11.47
CA ASP A 161 7.62 6.34 12.36
C ASP A 161 8.06 6.71 13.79
N GLU A 162 7.20 6.42 14.77
CA GLU A 162 7.41 6.67 16.20
C GLU A 162 8.29 5.63 16.90
N TYR A 163 8.68 4.54 16.22
CA TYR A 163 9.56 3.51 16.78
C TYR A 163 10.96 3.99 17.10
N ASP A 164 11.60 3.33 18.08
CA ASP A 164 13.01 3.48 18.45
C ASP A 164 13.93 3.36 17.22
N THR A 165 15.00 4.14 17.26
CA THR A 165 15.97 4.26 16.16
C THR A 165 17.02 3.14 16.18
N ALA A 166 17.73 2.97 17.30
CA ALA A 166 18.76 1.96 17.51
C ALA A 166 19.06 1.79 19.01
N PHE A 167 19.86 0.77 19.39
CA PHE A 167 20.20 0.53 20.80
C PHE A 167 20.94 1.71 21.46
N PHE A 168 21.67 2.50 20.68
CA PHE A 168 22.42 3.69 21.15
C PHE A 168 21.63 4.99 20.95
N ASP A 169 20.49 4.95 20.30
CA ASP A 169 19.58 6.07 20.08
C ASP A 169 18.15 5.58 20.32
N LYS A 170 17.62 5.89 21.51
CA LYS A 170 16.30 5.49 21.98
C LYS A 170 15.19 6.46 21.63
N GLY A 171 15.50 7.50 20.84
CA GLY A 171 14.52 8.41 20.30
C GLY A 171 13.73 7.82 19.15
N SER A 172 12.51 8.32 18.92
CA SER A 172 11.71 7.96 17.77
C SER A 172 12.42 8.38 16.47
N LYS A 173 12.30 7.55 15.40
CA LYS A 173 12.98 7.79 14.11
C LYS A 173 12.68 9.17 13.53
N PHE A 174 11.46 9.66 13.68
CA PHE A 174 11.04 10.95 13.12
C PHE A 174 11.78 12.16 13.71
N PHE A 175 12.49 12.03 14.84
CA PHE A 175 13.30 13.14 15.39
C PHE A 175 14.50 13.50 14.49
N HIS A 176 14.92 12.59 13.62
CA HIS A 176 15.98 12.82 12.65
C HIS A 176 15.52 13.46 11.33
N TYR A 177 14.21 13.56 11.06
CA TYR A 177 13.74 13.84 9.70
C TYR A 177 13.69 15.31 9.31
N GLN A 178 14.08 16.23 10.21
CA GLN A 178 14.12 17.68 9.96
C GLN A 178 12.89 18.19 9.17
N PRO A 179 11.68 18.01 9.72
CA PRO A 179 10.44 18.22 8.98
C PRO A 179 10.25 19.67 8.57
N LYS A 180 9.91 19.94 7.30
CA LYS A 180 9.52 21.25 6.80
C LYS A 180 8.00 21.35 6.59
N THR A 181 7.40 20.29 6.09
CA THR A 181 5.96 20.09 6.03
C THR A 181 5.61 18.79 6.73
N VAL A 182 4.65 18.82 7.64
CA VAL A 182 4.17 17.64 8.36
C VAL A 182 2.68 17.44 8.11
N ILE A 183 2.30 16.21 7.81
CA ILE A 183 0.90 15.75 7.89
C ILE A 183 0.81 14.90 9.15
N LEU A 184 -0.02 15.31 10.11
CA LEU A 184 -0.33 14.56 11.33
C LEU A 184 -1.74 14.00 11.24
N THR A 185 -1.85 12.67 11.00
CA THR A 185 -3.12 12.01 10.69
C THR A 185 -3.96 11.70 11.92
N SER A 186 -3.33 11.18 12.97
CA SER A 186 -4.00 10.82 14.23
C SER A 186 -2.97 10.61 15.32
N VAL A 187 -3.39 10.71 16.59
CA VAL A 187 -2.57 10.34 17.76
C VAL A 187 -3.44 9.55 18.73
N GLU A 188 -3.21 8.25 18.77
CA GLU A 188 -3.90 7.27 19.60
C GLU A 188 -2.87 6.38 20.31
N LEU A 189 -3.30 5.62 21.31
CA LEU A 189 -2.44 4.62 21.96
C LEU A 189 -2.22 3.44 21.02
N ASP A 190 -1.00 3.26 20.57
CA ASP A 190 -0.52 2.08 19.85
C ASP A 190 0.92 1.80 20.29
N HIS A 191 1.53 0.74 19.75
CA HIS A 191 2.91 0.37 20.08
C HIS A 191 3.16 0.27 21.59
N VAL A 192 2.28 -0.47 22.27
CA VAL A 192 2.30 -0.69 23.74
C VAL A 192 3.54 -1.43 24.26
N ASP A 193 4.43 -1.83 23.38
CA ASP A 193 5.78 -2.33 23.68
C ASP A 193 6.81 -1.20 23.87
N ILE A 194 6.49 0.03 23.45
CA ILE A 194 7.35 1.21 23.53
C ILE A 194 6.72 2.29 24.39
N PHE A 195 5.40 2.49 24.30
CA PHE A 195 4.68 3.53 25.00
C PHE A 195 3.71 2.95 26.03
N ASP A 196 3.91 3.32 27.30
CA ASP A 196 3.09 2.85 28.41
C ASP A 196 1.72 3.53 28.49
N SER A 197 1.54 4.69 27.83
CA SER A 197 0.30 5.48 27.88
C SER A 197 0.13 6.38 26.66
N LEU A 198 -1.09 6.86 26.45
CA LEU A 198 -1.40 7.87 25.43
C LEU A 198 -0.62 9.17 25.65
N GLU A 199 -0.39 9.55 26.90
CA GLU A 199 0.37 10.74 27.27
C GLU A 199 1.84 10.62 26.83
N ALA A 200 2.42 9.40 26.94
CA ALA A 200 3.78 9.15 26.46
C ALA A 200 3.85 9.26 24.93
N VAL A 201 2.84 8.75 24.20
CA VAL A 201 2.70 8.93 22.76
C VAL A 201 2.62 10.43 22.41
N LYS A 202 1.70 11.16 23.04
CA LYS A 202 1.53 12.60 22.82
C LYS A 202 2.82 13.39 23.09
N ALA A 203 3.55 13.04 24.14
CA ALA A 203 4.81 13.70 24.47
C ALA A 203 5.88 13.50 23.38
N ALA A 204 5.96 12.31 22.77
CA ALA A 204 6.85 12.05 21.64
C ALA A 204 6.45 12.88 20.41
N PHE A 205 5.17 12.87 20.05
CA PHE A 205 4.66 13.66 18.92
C PHE A 205 4.79 15.17 19.15
N ALA A 206 4.60 15.68 20.37
CA ALA A 206 4.79 17.10 20.70
C ALA A 206 6.25 17.54 20.49
N LYS A 207 7.22 16.70 20.89
CA LYS A 207 8.65 16.95 20.60
C LYS A 207 8.91 16.96 19.09
N PHE A 208 8.31 16.05 18.34
CA PHE A 208 8.45 16.01 16.88
C PHE A 208 7.86 17.26 16.22
N VAL A 209 6.65 17.65 16.57
CA VAL A 209 5.98 18.85 16.03
C VAL A 209 6.78 20.12 16.32
N ALA A 210 7.42 20.22 17.48
CA ALA A 210 8.28 21.35 17.85
C ALA A 210 9.57 21.46 16.98
N LEU A 211 9.92 20.41 16.22
CA LEU A 211 11.05 20.46 15.27
C LEU A 211 10.71 21.18 13.96
N ILE A 212 9.43 21.39 13.67
CA ILE A 212 9.01 22.09 12.45
C ILE A 212 9.42 23.56 12.58
N PRO A 213 10.22 24.11 11.65
CA PRO A 213 10.70 25.49 11.75
C PRO A 213 9.56 26.50 11.57
N HIS A 214 9.75 27.75 12.00
CA HIS A 214 8.72 28.80 11.94
C HIS A 214 8.11 29.02 10.55
N ASP A 215 8.89 28.83 9.50
CA ASP A 215 8.46 28.93 8.09
C ASP A 215 7.96 27.58 7.52
N GLY A 216 7.79 26.58 8.39
CA GLY A 216 7.21 25.28 8.06
C GLY A 216 5.68 25.26 8.08
N LEU A 217 5.12 24.07 7.86
CA LEU A 217 3.68 23.83 7.81
C LEU A 217 3.32 22.53 8.53
N LEU A 218 2.39 22.60 9.47
CA LEU A 218 1.73 21.45 10.09
C LEU A 218 0.29 21.35 9.60
N ILE A 219 -0.06 20.20 9.01
CA ILE A 219 -1.42 19.87 8.59
C ILE A 219 -1.93 18.79 9.53
N VAL A 220 -2.99 19.06 10.28
CA VAL A 220 -3.44 18.21 11.38
C VAL A 220 -4.92 17.84 11.27
N ALA A 221 -5.25 16.57 11.53
CA ALA A 221 -6.62 16.08 11.54
C ALA A 221 -7.42 16.73 12.68
N ALA A 222 -8.50 17.42 12.33
CA ALA A 222 -9.36 18.12 13.30
C ALA A 222 -10.29 17.16 14.07
N ASP A 223 -10.50 15.95 13.56
CA ASP A 223 -11.29 14.89 14.18
C ASP A 223 -10.47 14.00 15.14
N SER A 224 -9.17 14.26 15.28
CA SER A 224 -8.27 13.58 16.22
C SER A 224 -7.92 14.48 17.42
N PRO A 225 -8.57 14.30 18.59
CA PRO A 225 -8.27 15.11 19.78
C PRO A 225 -6.80 15.03 20.20
N GLY A 226 -6.19 13.85 20.10
CA GLY A 226 -4.78 13.66 20.41
C GLY A 226 -3.85 14.43 19.46
N ALA A 227 -4.17 14.48 18.16
CA ALA A 227 -3.40 15.25 17.19
C ALA A 227 -3.54 16.76 17.39
N LEU A 228 -4.75 17.25 17.69
CA LEU A 228 -4.99 18.66 18.02
C LEU A 228 -4.26 19.09 19.31
N ASP A 229 -4.19 18.20 20.30
CA ASP A 229 -3.48 18.47 21.54
C ASP A 229 -1.97 18.63 21.29
N VAL A 230 -1.39 17.72 20.52
CA VAL A 230 0.00 17.75 20.09
C VAL A 230 0.32 19.00 19.24
N ALA A 231 -0.60 19.42 18.36
CA ALA A 231 -0.43 20.57 17.47
C ALA A 231 -0.23 21.90 18.23
N LYS A 232 -0.63 21.99 19.52
CA LYS A 232 -0.38 23.15 20.37
C LYS A 232 1.11 23.43 20.61
N SER A 233 1.97 22.42 20.38
CA SER A 233 3.43 22.54 20.51
C SER A 233 4.09 23.10 19.23
N ALA A 234 3.33 23.32 18.15
CA ALA A 234 3.87 23.85 16.91
C ALA A 234 4.27 25.31 17.03
N VAL A 235 5.43 25.64 16.46
CA VAL A 235 5.92 27.03 16.33
C VAL A 235 5.74 27.55 14.89
N CYS A 236 5.27 26.70 13.99
CA CYS A 236 5.01 26.97 12.59
C CYS A 236 3.52 27.28 12.32
N ARG A 237 3.19 27.51 11.05
CA ARG A 237 1.80 27.59 10.59
C ARG A 237 1.11 26.25 10.75
N VAL A 238 -0.07 26.25 11.38
CA VAL A 238 -0.94 25.07 11.53
C VAL A 238 -2.18 25.26 10.66
N GLU A 239 -2.51 24.24 9.89
CA GLU A 239 -3.76 24.15 9.13
C GLU A 239 -4.47 22.84 9.50
N THR A 240 -5.75 22.93 9.82
CA THR A 240 -6.58 21.78 10.21
C THR A 240 -7.35 21.23 9.03
N TYR A 241 -7.65 19.91 9.04
CA TYR A 241 -8.48 19.30 8.01
C TYR A 241 -9.52 18.33 8.60
N SER A 242 -10.70 18.25 7.95
CA SER A 242 -11.79 17.34 8.33
C SER A 242 -12.64 16.91 7.13
N VAL A 243 -13.24 15.72 7.24
CA VAL A 243 -14.23 15.22 6.28
C VAL A 243 -15.62 15.43 6.84
N GLY A 244 -16.51 16.07 6.06
CA GLY A 244 -17.85 16.47 6.51
C GLY A 244 -17.88 17.87 7.12
N ALA A 245 -19.08 18.34 7.45
CA ALA A 245 -19.31 19.71 7.95
C ALA A 245 -19.40 19.82 9.48
N ASP A 246 -19.36 18.70 10.19
CA ASP A 246 -19.65 18.66 11.62
C ASP A 246 -18.50 19.19 12.47
N ILE A 247 -17.29 19.23 11.92
CA ILE A 247 -16.08 19.72 12.61
C ILE A 247 -15.51 20.91 11.85
N HIS A 248 -15.34 22.02 12.55
CA HIS A 248 -14.70 23.21 11.97
C HIS A 248 -13.21 22.96 11.69
N ALA A 249 -12.79 23.14 10.44
CA ALA A 249 -11.40 22.99 10.00
C ALA A 249 -11.07 23.99 8.87
N ASP A 250 -9.77 24.26 8.67
CA ASP A 250 -9.32 25.12 7.56
C ASP A 250 -9.60 24.48 6.20
N TRP A 251 -9.43 23.13 6.11
CA TRP A 251 -9.69 22.34 4.91
C TRP A 251 -10.84 21.37 5.18
N VAL A 252 -11.85 21.40 4.34
CA VAL A 252 -13.02 20.54 4.47
C VAL A 252 -13.27 19.80 3.16
N ALA A 253 -13.41 18.46 3.23
CA ALA A 253 -13.85 17.64 2.12
C ALA A 253 -15.31 17.20 2.32
N ARG A 254 -16.16 17.35 1.29
CA ARG A 254 -17.55 16.88 1.29
C ARG A 254 -17.75 15.87 0.17
N PRO A 255 -18.06 14.59 0.48
CA PRO A 255 -18.48 13.63 -0.53
C PRO A 255 -19.77 14.11 -1.22
N ILE A 256 -19.78 14.11 -2.56
CA ILE A 256 -20.96 14.55 -3.35
C ILE A 256 -21.55 13.43 -4.20
N ALA A 257 -20.76 12.45 -4.60
CA ALA A 257 -21.24 11.32 -5.38
C ALA A 257 -20.37 10.07 -5.21
N GLN A 258 -21.02 8.91 -5.39
CA GLN A 258 -20.34 7.63 -5.61
C GLN A 258 -20.45 7.27 -7.09
N ARG A 259 -19.33 6.88 -7.70
CA ARG A 259 -19.27 6.43 -9.09
C ARG A 259 -19.05 4.93 -9.20
N ALA A 260 -19.22 4.41 -10.40
CA ALA A 260 -18.90 3.02 -10.72
C ALA A 260 -17.48 2.64 -10.28
N GLY A 261 -17.29 1.38 -9.86
CA GLY A 261 -16.01 0.90 -9.31
C GLY A 261 -15.71 1.34 -7.87
N GLY A 262 -16.69 1.92 -7.16
CA GLY A 262 -16.55 2.34 -5.75
C GLY A 262 -15.71 3.61 -5.59
N ARG A 263 -15.67 4.46 -6.60
CA ARG A 263 -14.97 5.76 -6.57
C ARG A 263 -15.83 6.81 -5.87
N THR A 264 -15.18 7.69 -5.12
CA THR A 264 -15.85 8.80 -4.42
C THR A 264 -15.47 10.13 -5.04
N VAL A 265 -16.46 10.90 -5.49
CA VAL A 265 -16.29 12.30 -5.90
C VAL A 265 -16.58 13.18 -4.70
N PHE A 266 -15.72 14.17 -4.47
CA PHE A 266 -15.83 15.08 -3.32
C PHE A 266 -15.34 16.49 -3.67
N GLU A 267 -15.98 17.47 -3.06
CA GLU A 267 -15.57 18.87 -3.12
C GLU A 267 -14.65 19.21 -1.96
N VAL A 268 -13.70 20.09 -2.19
CA VAL A 268 -12.78 20.61 -1.19
C VAL A 268 -12.91 22.11 -1.07
N GLU A 269 -13.05 22.57 0.15
CA GLU A 269 -13.02 23.98 0.51
C GLU A 269 -11.83 24.26 1.43
N LYS A 270 -11.22 25.44 1.29
CA LYS A 270 -10.27 26.00 2.25
C LYS A 270 -10.85 27.27 2.84
N ARG A 271 -11.14 27.26 4.16
CA ARG A 271 -11.75 28.38 4.88
C ARG A 271 -13.02 28.93 4.23
N GLY A 272 -13.83 28.00 3.67
CA GLY A 272 -15.06 28.34 2.98
C GLY A 272 -14.91 28.73 1.50
N GLU A 273 -13.69 28.83 0.98
CA GLU A 273 -13.43 29.06 -0.44
C GLU A 273 -13.30 27.75 -1.19
N HIS A 274 -14.00 27.59 -2.30
CA HIS A 274 -13.94 26.39 -3.13
C HIS A 274 -12.55 26.24 -3.78
N VAL A 275 -11.90 25.10 -3.53
CA VAL A 275 -10.59 24.75 -4.09
C VAL A 275 -10.73 23.93 -5.37
N GLY A 276 -11.67 22.98 -5.38
CA GLY A 276 -11.91 22.12 -6.53
C GLY A 276 -12.73 20.88 -6.21
N THR A 277 -13.03 20.13 -7.26
CA THR A 277 -13.68 18.83 -7.19
C THR A 277 -12.67 17.72 -7.50
N PHE A 278 -12.62 16.72 -6.65
CA PHE A 278 -11.66 15.62 -6.69
C PHE A 278 -12.39 14.28 -6.79
N ASP A 279 -11.66 13.27 -7.26
CA ASP A 279 -12.19 11.93 -7.47
C ASP A 279 -11.14 10.89 -7.06
N THR A 280 -11.46 10.04 -6.08
CA THR A 280 -10.55 9.00 -5.59
C THR A 280 -11.11 7.60 -5.73
N GLY A 281 -10.24 6.65 -6.07
CA GLY A 281 -10.54 5.21 -6.04
C GLY A 281 -10.27 4.55 -4.69
N LEU A 282 -9.76 5.29 -3.70
CA LEU A 282 -9.55 4.78 -2.35
C LEU A 282 -10.88 4.76 -1.59
N PRO A 283 -11.33 3.62 -1.07
CA PRO A 283 -12.62 3.53 -0.38
C PRO A 283 -12.52 3.99 1.08
N GLY A 284 -13.61 4.54 1.59
CA GLY A 284 -13.79 4.90 3.00
C GLY A 284 -13.47 6.36 3.34
N ALA A 285 -14.16 6.87 4.37
CA ALA A 285 -14.03 8.26 4.82
C ALA A 285 -12.60 8.60 5.28
N TYR A 286 -11.92 7.66 5.94
CA TYR A 286 -10.53 7.89 6.37
C TYR A 286 -9.56 8.06 5.18
N ASN A 287 -9.84 7.43 4.04
CA ASN A 287 -9.05 7.67 2.84
C ASN A 287 -9.39 9.02 2.17
N LEU A 288 -10.61 9.53 2.33
CA LEU A 288 -10.90 10.93 1.97
C LEU A 288 -10.11 11.90 2.84
N ALA A 289 -9.99 11.64 4.14
CA ALA A 289 -9.14 12.42 5.05
C ALA A 289 -7.66 12.36 4.62
N ASN A 290 -7.15 11.18 4.25
CA ASN A 290 -5.81 11.05 3.67
C ASN A 290 -5.65 11.87 2.38
N CYS A 291 -6.65 11.83 1.46
CA CYS A 291 -6.63 12.65 0.25
C CYS A 291 -6.62 14.15 0.58
N LEU A 292 -7.47 14.58 1.49
CA LEU A 292 -7.59 15.99 1.89
C LEU A 292 -6.28 16.53 2.49
N SER A 293 -5.64 15.78 3.36
CA SER A 293 -4.35 16.14 3.94
C SER A 293 -3.25 16.30 2.88
N VAL A 294 -3.26 15.42 1.87
CA VAL A 294 -2.33 15.52 0.72
C VAL A 294 -2.67 16.71 -0.17
N ILE A 295 -3.97 17.02 -0.40
CA ILE A 295 -4.39 18.22 -1.13
C ILE A 295 -3.85 19.46 -0.43
N ALA A 296 -4.00 19.56 0.90
CA ALA A 296 -3.49 20.69 1.68
C ALA A 296 -1.95 20.80 1.57
N ALA A 297 -1.22 19.70 1.71
CA ALA A 297 0.24 19.68 1.60
C ALA A 297 0.73 20.04 0.19
N ALA A 298 0.17 19.44 -0.84
CA ALA A 298 0.55 19.67 -2.23
C ALA A 298 0.22 21.11 -2.68
N SER A 299 -0.90 21.67 -2.23
CA SER A 299 -1.23 23.09 -2.43
C SER A 299 -0.22 24.01 -1.75
N GLY A 300 0.21 23.67 -0.52
CA GLY A 300 1.28 24.38 0.20
C GLY A 300 2.63 24.32 -0.52
N LEU A 301 2.87 23.28 -1.33
CA LEU A 301 4.05 23.11 -2.17
C LEU A 301 3.88 23.71 -3.58
N GLY A 302 2.78 24.42 -3.85
CA GLY A 302 2.54 25.18 -5.07
C GLY A 302 2.03 24.35 -6.25
N LEU A 303 1.40 23.19 -6.00
CA LEU A 303 0.64 22.49 -7.04
C LEU A 303 -0.75 23.13 -7.20
N SER A 304 -1.22 23.21 -8.44
CA SER A 304 -2.59 23.61 -8.74
C SER A 304 -3.60 22.50 -8.41
N ALA A 305 -4.86 22.86 -8.21
CA ALA A 305 -5.94 21.90 -7.96
C ALA A 305 -6.06 20.84 -9.08
N ASP A 306 -5.83 21.22 -10.33
CA ASP A 306 -5.88 20.31 -11.48
C ASP A 306 -4.73 19.30 -11.46
N GLU A 307 -3.50 19.71 -11.11
CA GLU A 307 -2.34 18.82 -10.97
C GLU A 307 -2.59 17.80 -9.85
N ILE A 308 -3.10 18.27 -8.71
CA ILE A 308 -3.43 17.42 -7.56
C ILE A 308 -4.56 16.45 -7.92
N SER A 309 -5.62 16.93 -8.59
CA SER A 309 -6.77 16.13 -8.99
C SER A 309 -6.34 14.98 -9.92
N ARG A 310 -5.49 15.24 -10.91
CA ARG A 310 -4.92 14.20 -11.79
C ARG A 310 -4.15 13.14 -11.00
N GLY A 311 -3.34 13.56 -10.02
CA GLY A 311 -2.59 12.65 -9.16
C GLY A 311 -3.49 11.78 -8.31
N ILE A 312 -4.44 12.35 -7.57
CA ILE A 312 -5.38 11.61 -6.71
C ILE A 312 -6.19 10.60 -7.52
N ARG A 313 -6.70 11.02 -8.68
CA ARG A 313 -7.51 10.18 -9.55
C ARG A 313 -6.78 8.93 -10.02
N ARG A 314 -5.49 9.04 -10.36
CA ARG A 314 -4.65 7.97 -10.92
C ARG A 314 -3.94 7.13 -9.85
N PHE A 315 -4.08 7.47 -8.58
CA PHE A 315 -3.42 6.73 -7.51
C PHE A 315 -4.01 5.31 -7.39
N ALA A 316 -3.15 4.31 -7.52
CA ALA A 316 -3.54 2.90 -7.56
C ALA A 316 -3.64 2.24 -6.17
N GLY A 317 -3.32 2.98 -5.10
CA GLY A 317 -3.25 2.43 -3.75
C GLY A 317 -1.88 1.86 -3.38
N VAL A 318 -1.85 1.15 -2.26
CA VAL A 318 -0.64 0.57 -1.67
C VAL A 318 -0.84 -0.93 -1.50
N LYS A 319 0.19 -1.74 -1.71
CA LYS A 319 0.12 -3.17 -1.41
C LYS A 319 -0.22 -3.39 0.05
N ARG A 320 -1.07 -4.39 0.31
CA ARG A 320 -1.56 -4.75 1.64
C ARG A 320 -2.36 -3.64 2.36
N ARG A 321 -2.95 -2.68 1.62
CA ARG A 321 -3.89 -1.67 2.11
C ARG A 321 -5.16 -1.77 1.27
N GLN A 322 -6.12 -2.59 1.71
CA GLN A 322 -7.33 -2.96 0.95
C GLN A 322 -7.00 -3.45 -0.47
N GLU A 323 -5.88 -4.17 -0.59
CA GLU A 323 -5.40 -4.70 -1.85
C GLU A 323 -6.24 -5.90 -2.27
N THR A 324 -6.89 -5.84 -3.43
CA THR A 324 -7.50 -7.03 -4.04
C THR A 324 -6.40 -7.95 -4.52
N ARG A 325 -6.25 -9.12 -3.87
CA ARG A 325 -5.27 -10.15 -4.23
C ARG A 325 -5.73 -10.99 -5.40
N GLY A 326 -7.03 -11.15 -5.55
CA GLY A 326 -7.62 -11.89 -6.66
C GLY A 326 -9.11 -12.12 -6.49
N VAL A 327 -9.71 -12.68 -7.54
CA VAL A 327 -11.11 -13.13 -7.56
C VAL A 327 -11.14 -14.55 -8.10
N ALA A 328 -11.75 -15.46 -7.36
CA ALA A 328 -11.94 -16.85 -7.77
C ALA A 328 -13.38 -17.29 -7.46
N GLN A 329 -14.07 -17.91 -8.41
CA GLN A 329 -15.49 -18.30 -8.29
C GLN A 329 -16.44 -17.17 -7.82
N GLY A 330 -16.12 -15.91 -8.18
CA GLY A 330 -16.87 -14.74 -7.75
C GLY A 330 -16.61 -14.29 -6.30
N VAL A 331 -15.69 -14.95 -5.57
CA VAL A 331 -15.23 -14.54 -4.25
C VAL A 331 -14.06 -13.59 -4.40
N THR A 332 -14.17 -12.39 -3.83
CA THR A 332 -13.08 -11.40 -3.81
C THR A 332 -12.21 -11.60 -2.57
N VAL A 333 -10.89 -11.75 -2.75
CA VAL A 333 -9.92 -11.86 -1.66
C VAL A 333 -9.13 -10.56 -1.53
N VAL A 334 -9.22 -9.93 -0.35
CA VAL A 334 -8.59 -8.64 -0.03
C VAL A 334 -7.55 -8.82 1.06
N ASP A 335 -6.36 -8.20 0.88
CA ASP A 335 -5.29 -8.15 1.88
C ASP A 335 -5.26 -6.76 2.53
N ASP A 336 -5.29 -6.72 3.86
CA ASP A 336 -5.18 -5.49 4.62
C ASP A 336 -4.25 -5.64 5.83
N PHE A 337 -3.48 -4.61 6.10
CA PHE A 337 -2.53 -4.58 7.22
C PHE A 337 -3.19 -4.19 8.55
N ALA A 338 -4.49 -3.95 8.58
CA ALA A 338 -5.22 -3.53 9.78
C ALA A 338 -5.03 -4.54 10.92
N HIS A 339 -4.59 -4.04 12.05
CA HIS A 339 -4.32 -4.82 13.26
C HIS A 339 -4.64 -4.07 14.56
N HIS A 340 -4.95 -2.77 14.50
CA HIS A 340 -5.50 -1.97 15.60
C HIS A 340 -7.02 -1.88 15.45
N PRO A 341 -7.83 -1.84 16.54
CA PRO A 341 -9.30 -1.81 16.44
C PRO A 341 -9.84 -0.69 15.55
N THR A 342 -9.29 0.54 15.67
CA THR A 342 -9.66 1.66 14.80
C THR A 342 -9.45 1.33 13.33
N ALA A 343 -8.27 0.78 12.96
CA ALA A 343 -7.95 0.42 11.58
C ALA A 343 -8.87 -0.71 11.07
N VAL A 344 -9.15 -1.72 11.88
CA VAL A 344 -10.09 -2.82 11.57
C VAL A 344 -11.47 -2.28 11.27
N ARG A 345 -12.02 -1.46 12.17
CA ARG A 345 -13.35 -0.84 12.03
C ARG A 345 -13.46 -0.03 10.74
N GLU A 346 -12.49 0.85 10.49
CA GLU A 346 -12.53 1.73 9.32
C GLU A 346 -12.33 0.94 8.01
N THR A 347 -11.47 -0.08 8.00
CA THR A 347 -11.33 -0.99 6.85
C THR A 347 -12.63 -1.72 6.53
N LEU A 348 -13.29 -2.31 7.53
CA LEU A 348 -14.57 -3.03 7.32
C LEU A 348 -15.68 -2.10 6.84
N LYS A 349 -15.81 -0.89 7.40
CA LYS A 349 -16.76 0.12 6.92
C LYS A 349 -16.51 0.49 5.46
N ALA A 350 -15.26 0.72 5.09
CA ALA A 350 -14.87 1.07 3.73
C ALA A 350 -15.19 -0.04 2.73
N LEU A 351 -14.89 -1.30 3.08
CA LEU A 351 -15.17 -2.46 2.25
C LEU A 351 -16.67 -2.74 2.15
N ARG A 352 -17.45 -2.50 3.22
CA ARG A 352 -18.93 -2.58 3.17
C ARG A 352 -19.51 -1.58 2.18
N GLY A 353 -18.99 -0.34 2.15
CA GLY A 353 -19.37 0.66 1.16
C GLY A 353 -19.01 0.28 -0.27
N ARG A 354 -17.89 -0.42 -0.46
CA ARG A 354 -17.39 -0.81 -1.78
C ARG A 354 -18.00 -2.09 -2.34
N TYR A 355 -18.25 -3.10 -1.48
CA TYR A 355 -18.70 -4.45 -1.84
C TYR A 355 -20.06 -4.80 -1.20
N GLY A 356 -20.93 -3.83 -1.03
CA GLY A 356 -22.17 -3.92 -0.22
C GLY A 356 -23.21 -4.96 -0.63
N GLY A 357 -23.01 -5.69 -1.75
CA GLY A 357 -23.99 -6.68 -2.26
C GLY A 357 -23.82 -8.11 -1.72
N GLY A 358 -22.68 -8.43 -1.07
CA GLY A 358 -22.36 -9.74 -0.54
C GLY A 358 -21.92 -9.70 0.93
N ARG A 359 -21.60 -10.89 1.48
CA ARG A 359 -21.06 -10.97 2.84
C ARG A 359 -19.64 -10.43 2.88
N ILE A 360 -19.28 -9.79 3.99
CA ILE A 360 -17.89 -9.49 4.35
C ILE A 360 -17.46 -10.49 5.41
N ILE A 361 -16.52 -11.35 5.03
CA ILE A 361 -15.90 -12.36 5.91
C ILE A 361 -14.54 -11.84 6.30
N ALA A 362 -14.37 -11.41 7.57
CA ALA A 362 -13.09 -10.95 8.08
C ALA A 362 -12.28 -12.12 8.64
N VAL A 363 -11.01 -12.20 8.26
CA VAL A 363 -10.06 -13.19 8.76
C VAL A 363 -8.96 -12.43 9.50
N PHE A 364 -8.82 -12.65 10.80
CA PHE A 364 -7.95 -11.85 11.66
C PHE A 364 -6.84 -12.69 12.30
N GLU A 365 -5.58 -12.21 12.17
CA GLU A 365 -4.41 -12.77 12.86
C GLU A 365 -3.94 -11.79 13.95
N PRO A 366 -4.10 -12.10 15.23
CA PRO A 366 -3.50 -11.33 16.33
C PRO A 366 -1.98 -11.52 16.36
N ARG A 367 -1.22 -10.57 15.74
CA ARG A 367 0.22 -10.74 15.51
C ARG A 367 1.08 -9.57 15.98
N SER A 368 0.58 -8.33 15.93
CA SER A 368 1.33 -7.15 16.38
C SER A 368 1.53 -7.15 17.89
N ALA A 369 2.47 -6.35 18.41
CA ALA A 369 2.65 -6.16 19.84
C ALA A 369 1.33 -5.75 20.52
N THR A 370 0.58 -4.87 19.90
CA THR A 370 -0.73 -4.38 20.37
C THR A 370 -1.81 -5.47 20.31
N SER A 371 -1.96 -6.18 19.18
CA SER A 371 -3.05 -7.15 18.98
C SER A 371 -2.87 -8.47 19.74
N ARG A 372 -1.68 -8.76 20.29
CA ARG A 372 -1.45 -9.90 21.19
C ARG A 372 -1.91 -9.65 22.62
N ARG A 373 -2.21 -8.39 22.99
CA ARG A 373 -2.53 -8.01 24.37
C ARG A 373 -4.03 -7.82 24.56
N ALA A 374 -4.50 -8.05 25.79
CA ALA A 374 -5.91 -7.93 26.16
C ALA A 374 -6.40 -6.49 26.24
N ILE A 375 -5.52 -5.49 26.24
CA ILE A 375 -5.85 -4.08 26.42
C ILE A 375 -6.94 -3.57 25.46
N PHE A 376 -7.02 -4.13 24.26
CA PHE A 376 -8.03 -3.78 23.25
C PHE A 376 -9.08 -4.87 23.02
N GLN A 377 -9.19 -5.86 23.93
CA GLN A 377 -10.09 -6.99 23.78
C GLN A 377 -11.55 -6.55 23.48
N ALA A 378 -12.08 -5.59 24.25
CA ALA A 378 -13.43 -5.10 24.09
C ALA A 378 -13.61 -4.26 22.80
N ASP A 379 -12.58 -3.47 22.42
CA ASP A 379 -12.61 -2.60 21.25
C ASP A 379 -12.65 -3.43 19.95
N TYR A 380 -12.01 -4.60 19.92
CA TYR A 380 -12.13 -5.51 18.78
C TYR A 380 -13.54 -6.04 18.58
N ALA A 381 -14.28 -6.33 19.66
CA ALA A 381 -15.66 -6.80 19.56
C ALA A 381 -16.58 -5.72 18.93
N GLU A 382 -16.28 -4.44 19.15
CA GLU A 382 -16.97 -3.34 18.48
C GLU A 382 -16.49 -3.18 17.04
N ALA A 383 -15.17 -3.21 16.82
CA ALA A 383 -14.56 -2.99 15.51
C ALA A 383 -15.03 -3.99 14.44
N PHE A 384 -15.23 -5.25 14.81
CA PHE A 384 -15.67 -6.30 13.91
C PHE A 384 -17.20 -6.33 13.67
N SER A 385 -18.00 -5.53 14.35
CA SER A 385 -19.48 -5.56 14.26
C SER A 385 -20.04 -5.30 12.85
N THR A 386 -19.23 -4.73 11.94
CA THR A 386 -19.62 -4.44 10.55
C THR A 386 -19.48 -5.65 9.61
N ALA A 387 -18.73 -6.68 10.01
CA ALA A 387 -18.56 -7.90 9.23
C ALA A 387 -19.72 -8.89 9.48
N ASP A 388 -20.00 -9.73 8.50
CA ASP A 388 -21.04 -10.77 8.61
C ASP A 388 -20.49 -12.02 9.29
N GLU A 389 -19.22 -12.33 9.08
CA GLU A 389 -18.53 -13.47 9.69
C GLU A 389 -17.09 -13.10 10.03
N ILE A 390 -16.60 -13.58 11.19
CA ILE A 390 -15.25 -13.37 11.66
C ILE A 390 -14.58 -14.73 11.90
N LEU A 391 -13.43 -14.93 11.25
CA LEU A 391 -12.57 -16.09 11.45
C LEU A 391 -11.30 -15.64 12.16
N ILE A 392 -11.09 -16.13 13.36
CA ILE A 392 -9.98 -15.71 14.24
C ILE A 392 -8.92 -16.79 14.23
N ALA A 393 -7.72 -16.43 13.81
CA ALA A 393 -6.54 -17.30 13.84
C ALA A 393 -5.95 -17.41 15.26
N PRO A 394 -5.08 -18.40 15.52
CA PRO A 394 -4.31 -18.43 16.74
C PRO A 394 -3.47 -17.16 16.92
N VAL A 395 -3.25 -16.75 18.15
CA VAL A 395 -2.32 -15.65 18.47
C VAL A 395 -0.92 -16.03 18.03
N PHE A 396 -0.31 -15.22 17.17
CA PHE A 396 1.04 -15.47 16.67
C PHE A 396 2.10 -15.11 17.74
N HIS A 397 2.90 -16.09 18.18
CA HIS A 397 3.86 -15.92 19.27
C HIS A 397 3.26 -15.34 20.56
N PRO A 398 2.28 -16.02 21.18
CA PRO A 398 1.58 -15.51 22.37
C PRO A 398 2.52 -15.29 23.57
N GLU A 399 3.66 -15.97 23.60
CA GLU A 399 4.70 -15.83 24.64
C GLU A 399 5.35 -14.44 24.66
N LYS A 400 5.24 -13.67 23.57
CA LYS A 400 5.75 -12.28 23.52
C LYS A 400 4.85 -11.26 24.23
N ALA A 401 3.64 -11.67 24.65
CA ALA A 401 2.77 -10.85 25.49
C ALA A 401 2.86 -11.31 26.96
N PRO A 402 2.77 -10.40 27.95
CA PRO A 402 2.75 -10.77 29.37
C PRO A 402 1.65 -11.78 29.68
N ALA A 403 1.94 -12.75 30.53
CA ALA A 403 1.04 -13.89 30.79
C ALA A 403 -0.37 -13.47 31.30
N GLY A 404 -0.48 -12.35 32.02
CA GLY A 404 -1.75 -11.82 32.54
C GLY A 404 -2.46 -10.82 31.61
N ASP A 405 -1.90 -10.53 30.41
CA ASP A 405 -2.40 -9.50 29.50
C ASP A 405 -2.35 -10.04 28.04
N ARG A 406 -2.85 -11.24 27.85
CA ARG A 406 -2.89 -11.87 26.53
C ARG A 406 -4.27 -11.76 25.93
N PHE A 407 -4.32 -11.42 24.65
CA PHE A 407 -5.53 -11.47 23.85
C PHE A 407 -6.11 -12.89 23.83
N ASP A 408 -7.44 -12.99 24.05
CA ASP A 408 -8.17 -14.25 24.06
C ASP A 408 -9.10 -14.33 22.82
N PRO A 409 -8.75 -15.15 21.81
CA PRO A 409 -9.58 -15.35 20.62
C PRO A 409 -10.99 -15.90 20.93
N GLU A 410 -11.11 -16.81 21.89
CA GLU A 410 -12.40 -17.42 22.23
C GLU A 410 -13.34 -16.43 22.95
N LEU A 411 -12.79 -15.57 23.81
CA LEU A 411 -13.53 -14.48 24.43
C LEU A 411 -14.05 -13.52 23.35
N LEU A 412 -13.19 -13.10 22.40
CA LEU A 412 -13.63 -12.26 21.28
C LEU A 412 -14.75 -12.93 20.46
N ALA A 413 -14.58 -14.21 20.12
CA ALA A 413 -15.61 -14.94 19.39
C ALA A 413 -16.93 -15.05 20.16
N SER A 414 -16.87 -15.23 21.49
CA SER A 414 -18.04 -15.24 22.36
C SER A 414 -18.76 -13.90 22.39
N ASP A 415 -18.00 -12.79 22.53
CA ASP A 415 -18.55 -11.42 22.56
C ASP A 415 -19.23 -11.06 21.22
N LEU A 416 -18.61 -11.45 20.12
CA LEU A 416 -19.17 -11.23 18.76
C LEU A 416 -20.45 -12.03 18.55
N ARG A 417 -20.47 -13.31 18.95
CA ARG A 417 -21.70 -14.13 18.90
C ARG A 417 -22.81 -13.54 19.77
N GLY A 418 -22.47 -13.01 20.95
CA GLY A 418 -23.42 -12.28 21.80
C GLY A 418 -24.02 -11.03 21.15
N ARG A 419 -23.32 -10.44 20.17
CA ARG A 419 -23.78 -9.31 19.36
C ARG A 419 -24.46 -9.73 18.05
N GLY A 420 -24.65 -11.02 17.82
CA GLY A 420 -25.30 -11.56 16.61
C GLY A 420 -24.38 -11.69 15.39
N VAL A 421 -23.06 -11.52 15.55
CA VAL A 421 -22.06 -11.70 14.49
C VAL A 421 -21.56 -13.15 14.50
N MET A 422 -21.52 -13.81 13.36
CA MET A 422 -20.92 -15.15 13.26
C MET A 422 -19.43 -15.07 13.54
N ALA A 423 -18.94 -15.82 14.53
CA ALA A 423 -17.53 -15.79 14.88
C ALA A 423 -17.01 -17.19 15.24
N ARG A 424 -15.85 -17.54 14.71
CA ARG A 424 -15.19 -18.85 14.91
C ARG A 424 -13.70 -18.68 15.14
N CYS A 425 -13.15 -19.49 16.06
CA CYS A 425 -11.72 -19.60 16.26
C CYS A 425 -11.18 -20.85 15.57
N PHE A 426 -9.95 -20.76 15.09
CA PHE A 426 -9.26 -21.86 14.42
C PHE A 426 -7.90 -22.11 15.05
N THR A 427 -7.42 -23.34 14.96
CA THR A 427 -6.11 -23.74 15.49
C THR A 427 -5.00 -23.65 14.45
N GLU A 428 -5.34 -23.56 13.17
CA GLU A 428 -4.41 -23.61 12.04
C GLU A 428 -4.95 -22.81 10.86
N VAL A 429 -4.04 -22.21 10.09
CA VAL A 429 -4.37 -21.43 8.88
C VAL A 429 -5.06 -22.29 7.82
N ASP A 430 -4.60 -23.54 7.64
CA ASP A 430 -5.16 -24.43 6.62
C ASP A 430 -6.61 -24.83 6.88
N LYS A 431 -7.03 -24.85 8.17
CA LYS A 431 -8.43 -25.05 8.55
C LYS A 431 -9.31 -23.83 8.21
N ILE A 432 -8.74 -22.61 8.31
CA ILE A 432 -9.42 -21.39 7.86
C ILE A 432 -9.62 -21.45 6.34
N VAL A 433 -8.59 -21.83 5.59
CA VAL A 433 -8.65 -21.99 4.13
C VAL A 433 -9.71 -23.01 3.73
N ALA A 434 -9.74 -24.18 4.40
CA ALA A 434 -10.75 -25.22 4.13
C ALA A 434 -12.17 -24.71 4.38
N HIS A 435 -12.39 -24.08 5.55
CA HIS A 435 -13.69 -23.50 5.90
C HIS A 435 -14.18 -22.46 4.87
N LEU A 436 -13.29 -21.54 4.46
CA LEU A 436 -13.61 -20.52 3.46
C LEU A 436 -13.92 -21.14 2.10
N ALA A 437 -13.15 -22.14 1.67
CA ALA A 437 -13.38 -22.81 0.38
C ALA A 437 -14.74 -23.54 0.34
N ASP A 438 -15.21 -24.04 1.48
CA ASP A 438 -16.48 -24.76 1.59
C ASP A 438 -17.70 -23.81 1.81
N SER A 439 -17.49 -22.61 2.39
CA SER A 439 -18.58 -21.73 2.85
C SER A 439 -18.71 -20.41 2.08
N ALA A 440 -17.65 -19.94 1.42
CA ALA A 440 -17.72 -18.69 0.66
C ALA A 440 -18.46 -18.89 -0.67
N ALA A 441 -19.28 -17.93 -1.03
CA ALA A 441 -20.11 -17.93 -2.22
C ALA A 441 -19.80 -16.74 -3.14
N ALA A 442 -20.20 -16.84 -4.39
CA ALA A 442 -20.07 -15.74 -5.34
C ALA A 442 -20.70 -14.46 -4.80
N GLY A 443 -19.97 -13.34 -4.87
CA GLY A 443 -20.34 -12.06 -4.31
C GLY A 443 -19.75 -11.79 -2.92
N ASP A 444 -19.23 -12.79 -2.21
CA ASP A 444 -18.58 -12.60 -0.92
C ASP A 444 -17.23 -11.90 -1.05
N THR A 445 -16.88 -11.12 -0.03
CA THR A 445 -15.56 -10.50 0.11
C THR A 445 -14.87 -11.05 1.36
N VAL A 446 -13.79 -11.79 1.15
CA VAL A 446 -12.90 -12.28 2.22
C VAL A 446 -11.81 -11.25 2.45
N VAL A 447 -11.80 -10.64 3.63
CA VAL A 447 -10.80 -9.63 4.02
C VAL A 447 -9.82 -10.25 5.03
N VAL A 448 -8.56 -10.38 4.62
CA VAL A 448 -7.51 -10.96 5.44
C VAL A 448 -6.72 -9.84 6.10
N MET A 449 -6.78 -9.79 7.43
CA MET A 449 -6.19 -8.73 8.27
C MET A 449 -5.03 -9.26 9.08
N SER A 450 -3.81 -8.87 8.71
CA SER A 450 -2.59 -9.27 9.39
C SER A 450 -1.42 -8.32 9.13
N SER A 451 -0.57 -8.11 10.13
CA SER A 451 0.72 -7.41 9.96
C SER A 451 1.84 -8.31 9.39
N GLY A 452 1.58 -9.61 9.16
CA GLY A 452 2.53 -10.60 8.64
C GLY A 452 2.08 -11.28 7.36
N SER A 453 2.75 -12.37 7.00
CA SER A 453 2.44 -13.19 5.80
C SER A 453 1.20 -14.06 5.96
N PHE A 454 0.73 -14.25 7.18
CA PHE A 454 -0.41 -15.08 7.54
C PHE A 454 -0.36 -16.50 6.92
N GLY A 455 0.82 -17.12 6.95
CA GLY A 455 1.02 -18.47 6.41
C GLY A 455 0.68 -18.64 4.92
N GLY A 456 0.63 -17.56 4.15
CA GLY A 456 0.26 -17.57 2.73
C GLY A 456 -1.23 -17.82 2.49
N LEU A 457 -2.11 -17.46 3.43
CA LEU A 457 -3.56 -17.72 3.38
C LEU A 457 -4.21 -17.25 2.07
N HIS A 458 -3.86 -16.05 1.58
CA HIS A 458 -4.42 -15.51 0.35
C HIS A 458 -4.22 -16.46 -0.84
N ASP A 459 -2.98 -16.87 -1.07
CA ASP A 459 -2.61 -17.72 -2.20
C ASP A 459 -3.20 -19.14 -2.06
N LYS A 460 -3.20 -19.67 -0.83
CA LYS A 460 -3.82 -20.98 -0.53
C LYS A 460 -5.32 -20.95 -0.79
N LEU A 461 -6.00 -19.88 -0.36
CA LEU A 461 -7.44 -19.72 -0.57
C LEU A 461 -7.77 -19.60 -2.04
N LEU A 462 -7.10 -18.70 -2.78
CA LEU A 462 -7.32 -18.51 -4.20
C LEU A 462 -7.10 -19.82 -4.99
N SER A 463 -6.01 -20.55 -4.67
CA SER A 463 -5.75 -21.87 -5.29
C SER A 463 -6.81 -22.93 -4.94
N ARG A 464 -7.35 -22.88 -3.74
CA ARG A 464 -8.38 -23.84 -3.29
C ARG A 464 -9.76 -23.56 -3.89
N LEU A 465 -10.08 -22.29 -4.10
CA LEU A 465 -11.34 -21.87 -4.75
C LEU A 465 -11.37 -22.23 -6.24
N GLY A 466 -10.22 -22.36 -6.91
CA GLY A 466 -10.15 -22.73 -8.33
C GLY A 466 -9.40 -21.74 -9.19
N ASP A 467 -9.85 -21.56 -10.45
CA ASP A 467 -9.25 -20.57 -11.35
C ASP A 467 -9.37 -19.15 -10.78
N ALA A 468 -8.26 -18.46 -10.66
CA ALA A 468 -8.21 -17.14 -10.03
C ALA A 468 -7.59 -16.09 -10.95
N VAL A 469 -8.29 -14.96 -11.13
CA VAL A 469 -7.73 -13.76 -11.77
C VAL A 469 -6.98 -12.96 -10.71
N VAL A 470 -5.67 -12.81 -10.92
CA VAL A 470 -4.77 -12.12 -9.97
C VAL A 470 -3.84 -11.15 -10.71
N PRO A 471 -3.28 -10.14 -10.04
CA PRO A 471 -2.20 -9.34 -10.63
C PRO A 471 -0.99 -10.22 -10.98
N ALA A 472 -0.37 -9.97 -12.12
CA ALA A 472 0.85 -10.67 -12.51
C ALA A 472 2.03 -10.31 -11.59
N GLY A 473 2.93 -11.25 -11.42
CA GLY A 473 4.17 -11.07 -10.67
C GLY A 473 5.37 -11.66 -11.42
N PRO A 474 6.61 -11.43 -10.95
CA PRO A 474 7.82 -11.92 -11.62
C PRO A 474 7.82 -13.43 -11.89
N GLY A 475 7.18 -14.23 -11.02
CA GLY A 475 7.05 -15.67 -11.20
C GLY A 475 6.16 -16.11 -12.37
N ASP A 476 5.38 -15.19 -12.96
CA ASP A 476 4.48 -15.50 -14.08
C ASP A 476 5.12 -15.26 -15.45
N LEU A 477 6.29 -14.57 -15.50
CA LEU A 477 6.94 -14.14 -16.75
C LEU A 477 7.13 -15.27 -17.75
N GLY A 478 7.60 -16.43 -17.31
CA GLY A 478 7.76 -17.60 -18.19
C GLY A 478 6.43 -18.04 -18.80
N GLY A 479 5.41 -18.25 -17.97
CA GLY A 479 4.09 -18.66 -18.42
C GLY A 479 3.37 -17.59 -19.27
N LEU A 480 3.62 -16.30 -19.01
CA LEU A 480 3.09 -15.21 -19.83
C LEU A 480 3.72 -15.20 -21.22
N ARG A 481 5.05 -15.34 -21.34
CA ARG A 481 5.73 -15.41 -22.63
C ARG A 481 5.21 -16.60 -23.45
N ASP A 482 5.18 -17.78 -22.85
CA ASP A 482 4.67 -18.99 -23.52
C ASP A 482 3.22 -18.78 -24.03
N LEU A 483 2.34 -18.19 -23.21
CA LEU A 483 0.95 -17.95 -23.55
C LEU A 483 0.79 -16.92 -24.68
N LEU A 484 1.55 -15.82 -24.63
CA LEU A 484 1.50 -14.75 -25.63
C LEU A 484 2.06 -15.24 -26.98
N ASP A 485 3.15 -16.01 -26.96
CA ASP A 485 3.73 -16.65 -28.15
C ASP A 485 2.73 -17.62 -28.81
N GLU A 486 2.07 -18.47 -28.01
CA GLU A 486 1.03 -19.39 -28.49
C GLU A 486 -0.18 -18.64 -29.08
N ALA A 487 -0.54 -17.50 -28.47
CA ALA A 487 -1.62 -16.63 -28.95
C ALA A 487 -1.19 -15.74 -30.14
N LYS A 488 0.10 -15.72 -30.50
CA LYS A 488 0.68 -14.82 -31.51
C LYS A 488 0.41 -13.36 -31.21
N LEU A 489 0.50 -12.98 -29.94
CA LEU A 489 0.38 -11.63 -29.46
C LEU A 489 1.76 -11.12 -29.06
N ASP A 490 2.15 -9.98 -29.62
CA ASP A 490 3.37 -9.29 -29.23
C ASP A 490 3.05 -8.32 -28.09
N TYR A 491 3.86 -8.36 -27.03
CA TYR A 491 3.79 -7.42 -25.93
C TYR A 491 5.22 -7.00 -25.54
N PRO A 492 5.76 -5.98 -26.22
CA PRO A 492 7.10 -5.48 -25.93
C PRO A 492 7.21 -5.00 -24.47
N ASP A 493 8.41 -5.15 -23.92
CA ASP A 493 8.78 -4.70 -22.57
C ASP A 493 7.90 -5.32 -21.46
N LEU A 494 7.47 -6.59 -21.65
CA LEU A 494 6.62 -7.35 -20.73
C LEU A 494 7.09 -7.25 -19.26
N ASP A 495 8.40 -7.28 -19.04
CA ASP A 495 9.00 -7.25 -17.70
C ASP A 495 8.76 -5.91 -16.99
N GLU A 496 8.73 -4.81 -17.74
CA GLU A 496 8.50 -3.46 -17.22
C GLU A 496 7.01 -3.18 -16.93
N HIS A 497 6.12 -3.89 -17.64
CA HIS A 497 4.67 -3.68 -17.60
C HIS A 497 3.89 -4.71 -16.77
N LEU A 498 4.55 -5.58 -16.02
CA LEU A 498 3.88 -6.60 -15.19
C LEU A 498 2.76 -6.05 -14.29
N ASN A 499 2.95 -4.84 -13.77
CA ASN A 499 1.95 -4.20 -12.91
C ASN A 499 0.63 -3.85 -13.63
N GLU A 500 0.61 -3.89 -14.96
CA GLU A 500 -0.56 -3.61 -15.80
C GLU A 500 -1.29 -4.89 -16.22
N ILE A 501 -0.67 -6.06 -16.00
CA ILE A 501 -1.19 -7.35 -16.42
C ILE A 501 -1.95 -8.03 -15.29
N LEU A 502 -3.07 -8.64 -15.64
CA LEU A 502 -3.78 -9.63 -14.84
C LEU A 502 -3.57 -11.01 -15.50
N VAL A 503 -3.27 -12.00 -14.68
CA VAL A 503 -3.18 -13.40 -15.11
C VAL A 503 -4.33 -14.20 -14.52
N LEU A 504 -4.81 -15.16 -15.28
CA LEU A 504 -5.66 -16.22 -14.78
C LEU A 504 -4.77 -17.42 -14.45
N ARG A 505 -4.76 -17.85 -13.21
CA ARG A 505 -4.06 -19.04 -12.75
C ARG A 505 -5.07 -20.15 -12.47
N ASP A 506 -4.71 -21.36 -12.88
CA ASP A 506 -5.43 -22.56 -12.47
C ASP A 506 -5.11 -22.93 -10.99
N PRO A 507 -5.78 -23.94 -10.40
CA PRO A 507 -5.52 -24.39 -9.03
C PRO A 507 -4.07 -24.81 -8.78
N ALA A 508 -3.34 -25.26 -9.83
CA ALA A 508 -1.92 -25.59 -9.77
C ALA A 508 -1.01 -24.33 -9.90
N ARG A 509 -1.61 -23.12 -9.95
CA ARG A 509 -0.94 -21.82 -10.12
C ARG A 509 -0.28 -21.62 -11.49
N LYS A 510 -0.62 -22.43 -12.49
CA LYS A 510 -0.15 -22.23 -13.86
C LYS A 510 -0.93 -21.09 -14.51
N VAL A 511 -0.24 -20.25 -15.28
CA VAL A 511 -0.87 -19.21 -16.11
C VAL A 511 -1.63 -19.87 -17.26
N VAL A 512 -2.95 -19.67 -17.31
CA VAL A 512 -3.85 -20.22 -18.32
C VAL A 512 -4.55 -19.13 -19.14
N GLY A 513 -4.37 -17.88 -18.74
CA GLY A 513 -4.86 -16.70 -19.46
C GLY A 513 -4.22 -15.42 -18.94
N CYS A 514 -4.29 -14.37 -19.75
CA CYS A 514 -3.81 -13.04 -19.35
C CYS A 514 -4.63 -11.94 -20.04
N VAL A 515 -4.54 -10.73 -19.48
CA VAL A 515 -5.01 -9.48 -20.07
C VAL A 515 -4.17 -8.33 -19.52
N ALA A 516 -3.80 -7.37 -20.36
CA ALA A 516 -3.19 -6.14 -19.93
C ALA A 516 -4.20 -4.98 -19.96
N MET A 517 -4.06 -4.05 -19.01
CA MET A 517 -4.83 -2.80 -18.92
C MET A 517 -3.85 -1.66 -18.67
N GLU A 518 -3.38 -1.04 -19.74
CA GLU A 518 -2.54 0.15 -19.67
C GLU A 518 -3.40 1.38 -19.42
N LEU A 519 -2.91 2.30 -18.58
CA LEU A 519 -3.61 3.55 -18.28
C LEU A 519 -2.81 4.74 -18.78
N HIS A 520 -3.40 5.48 -19.70
CA HIS A 520 -2.86 6.70 -20.32
C HIS A 520 -3.78 7.87 -19.98
N GLY A 521 -3.40 8.70 -19.01
CA GLY A 521 -4.28 9.76 -18.52
C GLY A 521 -5.61 9.24 -17.97
N ASP A 522 -6.72 9.68 -18.57
CA ASP A 522 -8.09 9.27 -18.22
C ASP A 522 -8.61 8.14 -19.12
N ALA A 523 -7.76 7.58 -19.98
CA ALA A 523 -8.11 6.49 -20.89
C ALA A 523 -7.35 5.21 -20.54
N GLY A 524 -7.99 4.05 -20.75
CA GLY A 524 -7.38 2.73 -20.66
C GLY A 524 -7.20 2.10 -22.03
N LEU A 525 -6.13 1.33 -22.21
CA LEU A 525 -5.95 0.44 -23.35
C LEU A 525 -6.00 -1.01 -22.87
N LEU A 526 -7.04 -1.74 -23.28
CA LEU A 526 -7.13 -3.18 -23.04
C LEU A 526 -6.42 -3.90 -24.18
N CYS A 527 -5.38 -4.66 -23.83
CA CYS A 527 -4.57 -5.40 -24.81
C CYS A 527 -4.14 -6.75 -24.24
N ALA A 528 -3.47 -7.56 -25.03
CA ALA A 528 -2.92 -8.87 -24.66
C ALA A 528 -3.94 -9.82 -23.98
N LEU A 529 -5.23 -9.77 -24.37
CA LEU A 529 -6.22 -10.73 -23.88
C LEU A 529 -6.01 -12.08 -24.57
N ALA A 530 -5.50 -13.05 -23.82
CA ALA A 530 -5.24 -14.40 -24.28
C ALA A 530 -5.71 -15.45 -23.29
N THR A 531 -6.09 -16.63 -23.80
CA THR A 531 -6.35 -17.84 -23.00
C THR A 531 -5.77 -19.04 -23.73
N LEU A 532 -5.31 -20.04 -22.98
CA LEU A 532 -4.83 -21.30 -23.57
C LEU A 532 -5.88 -21.85 -24.53
N PRO A 533 -5.49 -22.30 -25.76
CA PRO A 533 -6.44 -22.83 -26.73
C PRO A 533 -7.29 -23.96 -26.18
N ALA A 534 -6.71 -24.84 -25.37
CA ALA A 534 -7.38 -25.97 -24.75
C ALA A 534 -8.47 -25.59 -23.74
N ARG A 535 -8.46 -24.34 -23.27
CA ARG A 535 -9.40 -23.81 -22.26
C ARG A 535 -10.37 -22.76 -22.83
N ARG A 536 -10.38 -22.58 -24.16
CA ARG A 536 -11.33 -21.67 -24.82
C ARG A 536 -12.76 -22.19 -24.72
N GLY A 537 -13.73 -21.30 -24.63
CA GLY A 537 -15.14 -21.65 -24.45
C GLY A 537 -15.57 -21.81 -22.98
N GLU A 538 -14.64 -21.82 -22.01
CA GLU A 538 -14.93 -21.93 -20.57
C GLU A 538 -15.29 -20.59 -19.92
N GLY A 539 -15.40 -19.49 -20.68
CA GLY A 539 -15.71 -18.17 -20.14
C GLY A 539 -14.50 -17.40 -19.57
N LEU A 540 -13.28 -17.96 -19.67
CA LEU A 540 -12.06 -17.37 -19.08
C LEU A 540 -11.72 -16.00 -19.65
N GLY A 541 -11.94 -15.78 -20.94
CA GLY A 541 -11.74 -14.48 -21.59
C GLY A 541 -12.69 -13.40 -21.04
N TRP A 542 -13.93 -13.78 -20.71
CA TRP A 542 -14.87 -12.88 -20.05
C TRP A 542 -14.41 -12.51 -18.63
N MET A 543 -13.99 -13.48 -17.83
CA MET A 543 -13.47 -13.23 -16.47
C MET A 543 -12.29 -12.25 -16.47
N LEU A 544 -11.35 -12.43 -17.39
CA LEU A 544 -10.18 -11.56 -17.54
C LEU A 544 -10.59 -10.15 -17.97
N ALA A 545 -11.43 -10.01 -19.00
CA ALA A 545 -11.88 -8.71 -19.49
C ALA A 545 -12.68 -7.95 -18.43
N GLU A 546 -13.60 -8.61 -17.71
CA GLU A 546 -14.36 -8.00 -16.60
C GLU A 546 -13.44 -7.51 -15.48
N ALA A 547 -12.45 -8.32 -15.09
CA ALA A 547 -11.48 -7.94 -14.07
C ALA A 547 -10.64 -6.73 -14.51
N ALA A 548 -10.21 -6.68 -15.78
CA ALA A 548 -9.45 -5.58 -16.35
C ALA A 548 -10.28 -4.29 -16.41
N LEU A 549 -11.53 -4.36 -16.85
CA LEU A 549 -12.45 -3.23 -16.87
C LEU A 549 -12.76 -2.72 -15.44
N GLY A 550 -12.97 -3.63 -14.50
CA GLY A 550 -13.11 -3.30 -13.08
C GLY A 550 -11.87 -2.57 -12.54
N ARG A 551 -10.67 -3.00 -12.94
CA ARG A 551 -9.41 -2.32 -12.59
C ARG A 551 -9.31 -0.93 -13.21
N ALA A 552 -9.69 -0.76 -14.50
CA ALA A 552 -9.71 0.52 -15.18
C ALA A 552 -10.65 1.53 -14.48
N ARG A 553 -11.88 1.09 -14.14
CA ARG A 553 -12.83 1.91 -13.37
C ARG A 553 -12.25 2.37 -12.04
N ARG A 554 -11.70 1.44 -11.24
CA ARG A 554 -11.07 1.77 -9.95
C ARG A 554 -9.93 2.77 -10.07
N ARG A 555 -9.15 2.69 -11.15
CA ARG A 555 -8.02 3.59 -11.45
C ARG A 555 -8.42 4.88 -12.14
N GLY A 556 -9.72 5.13 -12.36
CA GLY A 556 -10.25 6.40 -12.85
C GLY A 556 -10.24 6.57 -14.36
N ALA A 557 -10.10 5.49 -15.12
CA ALA A 557 -10.32 5.56 -16.55
C ALA A 557 -11.79 5.92 -16.84
N ARG A 558 -12.01 6.86 -17.76
CA ARG A 558 -13.34 7.24 -18.25
C ARG A 558 -13.72 6.44 -19.48
N ARG A 559 -12.74 6.09 -20.29
CA ARG A 559 -12.90 5.28 -21.49
C ARG A 559 -11.88 4.18 -21.54
N VAL A 560 -12.25 3.07 -22.15
CA VAL A 560 -11.32 1.99 -22.47
C VAL A 560 -11.36 1.75 -23.96
N TYR A 561 -10.18 1.76 -24.56
CA TYR A 561 -9.96 1.43 -25.96
C TYR A 561 -9.40 0.02 -26.09
N LEU A 562 -9.65 -0.60 -27.22
CA LEU A 562 -8.98 -1.83 -27.65
C LEU A 562 -8.88 -1.88 -29.18
N VAL A 563 -7.95 -2.68 -29.68
CA VAL A 563 -7.88 -3.05 -31.09
C VAL A 563 -7.95 -4.56 -31.19
N THR A 564 -8.87 -5.06 -32.00
CA THR A 564 -9.05 -6.51 -32.19
C THR A 564 -9.23 -6.86 -33.65
N ALA A 565 -8.62 -7.98 -34.07
CA ALA A 565 -8.82 -8.52 -35.41
C ALA A 565 -10.00 -9.50 -35.49
N THR A 566 -10.37 -10.17 -34.37
CA THR A 566 -11.29 -11.31 -34.39
C THR A 566 -12.36 -11.31 -33.31
N ALA A 567 -12.28 -10.42 -32.32
CA ALA A 567 -13.13 -10.46 -31.13
C ALA A 567 -14.10 -9.27 -31.02
N SER A 568 -14.36 -8.52 -32.11
CA SER A 568 -15.24 -7.36 -32.09
C SER A 568 -16.63 -7.67 -31.53
N ASP A 569 -17.23 -8.77 -31.99
CA ASP A 569 -18.57 -9.19 -31.55
C ASP A 569 -18.59 -9.55 -30.07
N PHE A 570 -17.57 -10.25 -29.59
CA PHE A 570 -17.43 -10.57 -28.18
C PHE A 570 -17.41 -9.31 -27.28
N PHE A 571 -16.62 -8.30 -27.64
CA PHE A 571 -16.55 -7.09 -26.86
C PHE A 571 -17.80 -6.21 -26.99
N ALA A 572 -18.43 -6.17 -28.15
CA ALA A 572 -19.68 -5.45 -28.36
C ALA A 572 -20.83 -6.08 -27.58
N GLU A 573 -21.04 -7.40 -27.71
CA GLU A 573 -22.16 -8.10 -27.07
C GLU A 573 -22.01 -8.25 -25.56
N LYS A 574 -20.80 -8.55 -25.06
CA LYS A 574 -20.58 -8.87 -23.65
C LYS A 574 -20.31 -7.63 -22.80
N PHE A 575 -19.75 -6.56 -23.37
CA PHE A 575 -19.29 -5.39 -22.62
C PHE A 575 -19.83 -4.05 -23.15
N GLY A 576 -20.47 -4.05 -24.32
CA GLY A 576 -21.04 -2.82 -24.90
C GLY A 576 -20.01 -1.91 -25.57
N PHE A 577 -18.86 -2.42 -25.97
CA PHE A 577 -17.89 -1.67 -26.76
C PHE A 577 -18.49 -1.28 -28.12
N LYS A 578 -18.17 -0.06 -28.57
CA LYS A 578 -18.60 0.49 -29.85
C LYS A 578 -17.39 0.69 -30.76
N MET A 579 -17.57 0.44 -32.05
CA MET A 579 -16.54 0.76 -33.04
C MET A 579 -16.28 2.25 -33.07
N VAL A 580 -15.02 2.63 -33.23
CA VAL A 580 -14.58 4.03 -33.34
C VAL A 580 -13.50 4.14 -34.42
N GLU A 581 -13.50 5.26 -35.15
CA GLU A 581 -12.41 5.55 -36.07
C GLU A 581 -11.11 5.81 -35.33
N ARG A 582 -9.99 5.29 -35.83
CA ARG A 582 -8.68 5.43 -35.19
C ARG A 582 -8.29 6.90 -34.94
N ALA A 583 -8.74 7.82 -35.79
CA ALA A 583 -8.51 9.25 -35.65
C ALA A 583 -9.26 9.90 -34.45
N MET A 584 -10.27 9.22 -33.93
CA MET A 584 -11.08 9.68 -32.79
C MET A 584 -10.63 9.13 -31.45
N VAL A 585 -9.55 8.36 -31.43
CA VAL A 585 -8.95 7.80 -30.21
C VAL A 585 -8.20 8.91 -29.46
N ASP A 586 -8.27 8.89 -28.15
CA ASP A 586 -7.57 9.85 -27.29
C ASP A 586 -6.07 9.90 -27.60
N ALA A 587 -5.50 11.10 -27.67
CA ALA A 587 -4.11 11.30 -28.09
C ALA A 587 -3.10 10.50 -27.25
N GLU A 588 -3.35 10.37 -25.96
CA GLU A 588 -2.49 9.61 -25.04
C GLU A 588 -2.47 8.09 -25.37
N ILE A 589 -3.58 7.53 -25.86
CA ILE A 589 -3.64 6.14 -26.34
C ILE A 589 -2.90 5.98 -27.67
N LEU A 590 -3.02 6.97 -28.57
CA LEU A 590 -2.30 6.97 -29.86
C LEU A 590 -0.78 6.95 -29.67
N GLU A 591 -0.27 7.43 -28.54
CA GLU A 591 1.16 7.41 -28.21
C GLU A 591 1.65 6.09 -27.62
N SER A 592 0.75 5.20 -27.14
CA SER A 592 1.11 3.89 -26.59
C SER A 592 1.85 3.03 -27.62
N SER A 593 2.94 2.39 -27.20
CA SER A 593 3.68 1.43 -28.05
C SER A 593 2.81 0.25 -28.48
N GLN A 594 1.95 -0.22 -27.61
CA GLN A 594 0.99 -1.29 -27.86
C GLN A 594 -0.03 -0.91 -28.93
N PHE A 595 -0.59 0.31 -28.84
CA PHE A 595 -1.55 0.80 -29.82
C PHE A 595 -0.90 1.05 -31.18
N ARG A 596 0.32 1.61 -31.21
CA ARG A 596 1.08 1.83 -32.46
C ARG A 596 1.50 0.55 -33.15
N GLY A 597 1.83 -0.49 -32.37
CA GLY A 597 2.25 -1.79 -32.88
C GLY A 597 1.15 -2.53 -33.66
N VAL A 598 -0.12 -2.22 -33.41
CA VAL A 598 -1.25 -2.85 -34.11
C VAL A 598 -1.63 -2.04 -35.35
N SER A 599 -1.18 -2.50 -36.51
CA SER A 599 -1.44 -1.83 -37.81
C SER A 599 -2.79 -2.18 -38.44
N SER A 600 -3.42 -3.30 -38.03
CA SER A 600 -4.69 -3.79 -38.59
C SER A 600 -5.62 -4.29 -37.50
N GLY A 601 -6.92 -4.04 -37.63
CA GLY A 601 -7.94 -4.46 -36.68
C GLY A 601 -9.04 -3.42 -36.49
N THR A 602 -10.13 -3.84 -35.84
CA THR A 602 -11.23 -2.95 -35.46
C THR A 602 -10.88 -2.25 -34.15
N THR A 603 -10.84 -0.93 -34.18
CA THR A 603 -10.69 -0.13 -32.97
C THR A 603 -12.05 0.04 -32.30
N MET A 604 -12.11 -0.19 -31.01
CA MET A 604 -13.35 -0.09 -30.23
C MET A 604 -13.13 0.73 -28.97
N VAL A 605 -14.22 1.34 -28.46
CA VAL A 605 -14.24 2.14 -27.24
C VAL A 605 -15.42 1.75 -26.36
N LEU A 606 -15.19 1.73 -25.06
CA LEU A 606 -16.21 1.64 -24.01
C LEU A 606 -16.14 2.88 -23.13
N ASP A 607 -17.25 3.57 -22.99
CA ASP A 607 -17.40 4.64 -22.01
C ASP A 607 -17.72 4.03 -20.63
N LEU A 608 -16.90 4.32 -19.63
CA LEU A 608 -17.03 3.79 -18.28
C LEU A 608 -17.83 4.70 -17.33
N ASP A 609 -18.09 5.95 -17.76
CA ASP A 609 -18.88 6.93 -16.99
C ASP A 609 -20.39 6.87 -17.33
N SER A 610 -20.78 6.08 -18.36
CA SER A 610 -22.17 5.93 -18.82
C SER A 610 -22.99 4.95 -17.98
#